data_4c35e2d4002b361f3e5d4b4bc169baea
#
_entry.id   4c35e2d4002b361f3e5d4b4bc169baea
#
_cell.length_a   1.000
_cell.length_b   1.000
_cell.length_c   1.000
_cell.angle_alpha   90.00
_cell.angle_beta   90.00
_cell.angle_gamma   90.00
#
_symmetry.space_group_name_H-M   'P 1'
#
loop_
_entity.id
_entity.type
_entity.pdbx_description
1 polymer ?
#
loop_
_entity_poly.entity_id
_entity_poly.type
_entity_poly.pdbx_seq_one_letter_code
_entity_poly.pdbx_strand_id
1 'polypeptide(L)'
;MAPIRKVGMENHNKWVVVNAPTVAWANAIFPELESDQAFRRLSELLDEILKLHEENPVESWNRQNIKLKTIASRLNAYQFDALEFKSDYTELYVRLVRQHVWTGGAEKQTTVVCFYQISL
;
A
#
# COMPACT_ATOMS: atom_id res chain seq x y z
N MET A 1 12.57 19.50 -16.49
CA MET A 1 12.06 18.48 -15.53
C MET A 1 10.94 17.58 -16.07
N ALA A 2 10.30 17.89 -17.21
CA ALA A 2 9.23 17.07 -17.79
C ALA A 2 9.62 15.65 -18.27
N PRO A 3 10.81 15.38 -18.84
CA PRO A 3 11.10 14.07 -19.44
C PRO A 3 11.21 12.93 -18.43
N ILE A 4 11.86 13.14 -17.27
CA ILE A 4 12.08 12.09 -16.27
C ILE A 4 10.75 11.63 -15.65
N ARG A 5 9.85 12.57 -15.37
CA ARG A 5 8.53 12.26 -14.81
C ARG A 5 7.67 11.46 -15.79
N LYS A 6 7.75 11.79 -17.07
CA LYS A 6 7.03 11.07 -18.13
C LYS A 6 7.51 9.62 -18.24
N VAL A 7 8.83 9.40 -18.28
CA VAL A 7 9.45 8.06 -18.35
C VAL A 7 9.07 7.19 -17.14
N GLY A 8 9.01 7.77 -15.93
CA GLY A 8 8.56 7.06 -14.74
C GLY A 8 7.07 6.71 -14.77
N MET A 9 6.21 7.63 -15.21
CA MET A 9 4.76 7.40 -15.32
C MET A 9 4.37 6.41 -16.42
N GLU A 10 5.14 6.33 -17.49
CA GLU A 10 4.94 5.39 -18.60
C GLU A 10 5.58 4.01 -18.33
N ASN A 11 6.13 3.78 -17.14
CA ASN A 11 6.78 2.52 -16.72
C ASN A 11 7.89 2.04 -17.68
N HIS A 12 8.57 2.95 -18.35
CA HIS A 12 9.70 2.61 -19.23
C HIS A 12 10.94 2.16 -18.43
N ASN A 13 11.07 2.56 -17.17
CA ASN A 13 12.16 2.18 -16.28
C ASN A 13 11.63 1.35 -15.09
N LYS A 14 12.44 0.41 -14.65
CA LYS A 14 12.22 -0.26 -13.37
C LYS A 14 12.54 0.72 -12.24
N TRP A 15 11.60 0.92 -11.34
CA TRP A 15 11.79 1.77 -10.17
C TRP A 15 11.13 1.14 -8.96
N VAL A 16 11.59 1.50 -7.79
CA VAL A 16 11.05 1.08 -6.50
C VAL A 16 11.11 2.24 -5.52
N VAL A 17 10.10 2.35 -4.69
CA VAL A 17 10.09 3.28 -3.54
C VAL A 17 10.25 2.44 -2.29
N VAL A 18 11.23 2.78 -1.48
CA VAL A 18 11.48 2.16 -0.19
C VAL A 18 11.56 3.21 0.90
N ASN A 19 11.09 2.87 2.09
CA ASN A 19 11.25 3.71 3.27
C ASN A 19 12.47 3.23 4.07
N ALA A 20 13.34 4.17 4.44
CA ALA A 20 14.44 3.90 5.35
C ALA A 20 14.22 4.71 6.65
N PRO A 21 14.40 4.11 7.83
CA PRO A 21 14.25 4.84 9.09
C PRO A 21 15.31 5.95 9.19
N THR A 22 14.92 7.09 9.73
CA THR A 22 15.81 8.18 10.08
C THR A 22 15.54 8.63 11.51
N VAL A 23 16.55 9.19 12.17
CA VAL A 23 16.40 9.70 13.54
C VAL A 23 15.33 10.78 13.61
N ALA A 24 15.28 11.69 12.63
CA ALA A 24 14.27 12.74 12.58
C ALA A 24 12.84 12.18 12.46
N TRP A 25 12.64 11.16 11.64
CA TRP A 25 11.37 10.49 11.51
C TRP A 25 10.98 9.73 12.78
N ALA A 26 11.93 9.03 13.38
CA ALA A 26 11.72 8.30 14.64
C ALA A 26 11.28 9.25 15.78
N ASN A 27 11.97 10.37 15.95
CA ASN A 27 11.64 11.36 16.96
C ASN A 27 10.27 12.04 16.72
N ALA A 28 9.85 12.15 15.47
CA ALA A 28 8.52 12.68 15.15
C ALA A 28 7.39 11.70 15.50
N ILE A 29 7.64 10.38 15.41
CA ILE A 29 6.66 9.35 15.75
C ILE A 29 6.65 9.05 17.25
N PHE A 30 7.81 9.04 17.89
CA PHE A 30 8.00 8.73 19.30
C PHE A 30 8.66 9.89 20.05
N PRO A 31 7.97 11.05 20.19
CA PRO A 31 8.54 12.24 20.81
C PRO A 31 8.88 12.04 22.30
N GLU A 32 8.30 11.03 22.93
CA GLU A 32 8.50 10.69 24.34
C GLU A 32 9.75 9.84 24.59
N LEU A 33 10.39 9.31 23.54
CA LEU A 33 11.58 8.45 23.66
C LEU A 33 12.86 9.22 23.34
N GLU A 34 13.96 8.78 23.96
CA GLU A 34 15.29 9.21 23.55
C GLU A 34 15.57 8.81 22.09
N SER A 35 16.33 9.64 21.36
CA SER A 35 16.54 9.48 19.91
C SER A 35 16.99 8.07 19.48
N ASP A 36 17.89 7.46 20.24
CA ASP A 36 18.37 6.10 19.97
C ASP A 36 17.29 5.04 20.20
N GLN A 37 16.47 5.23 21.23
CA GLN A 37 15.34 4.35 21.53
C GLN A 37 14.25 4.50 20.48
N ALA A 38 13.91 5.73 20.11
CA ALA A 38 12.96 6.03 19.06
C ALA A 38 13.37 5.41 17.72
N PHE A 39 14.64 5.54 17.35
CA PHE A 39 15.17 4.95 16.12
C PHE A 39 15.12 3.42 16.12
N ARG A 40 15.47 2.78 17.22
CA ARG A 40 15.35 1.31 17.36
C ARG A 40 13.90 0.87 17.24
N ARG A 41 12.98 1.58 17.93
CA ARG A 41 11.56 1.26 17.91
C ARG A 41 10.95 1.40 16.51
N LEU A 42 11.32 2.45 15.77
CA LEU A 42 10.91 2.63 14.39
C LEU A 42 11.46 1.51 13.49
N SER A 43 12.72 1.12 13.68
CA SER A 43 13.34 0.05 12.91
C SER A 43 12.64 -1.30 13.14
N GLU A 44 12.34 -1.64 14.39
CA GLU A 44 11.58 -2.85 14.74
C GLU A 44 10.19 -2.87 14.09
N LEU A 45 9.47 -1.73 14.12
CA LEU A 45 8.18 -1.60 13.47
C LEU A 45 8.26 -1.80 11.95
N LEU A 46 9.29 -1.23 11.31
CA LEU A 46 9.50 -1.41 9.88
C LEU A 46 9.85 -2.86 9.54
N ASP A 47 10.65 -3.54 10.36
CA ASP A 47 10.96 -4.96 10.20
C ASP A 47 9.70 -5.84 10.31
N GLU A 48 8.79 -5.51 11.23
CA GLU A 48 7.48 -6.16 11.35
C GLU A 48 6.61 -5.93 10.11
N ILE A 49 6.42 -4.67 9.71
CA ILE A 49 5.57 -4.28 8.57
C ILE A 49 6.11 -4.89 7.28
N LEU A 50 7.42 -4.87 7.08
CA LEU A 50 8.09 -5.40 5.91
C LEU A 50 8.30 -6.94 5.98
N LYS A 51 7.93 -7.57 7.10
CA LYS A 51 8.07 -9.01 7.34
C LYS A 51 9.52 -9.50 7.26
N LEU A 52 10.49 -8.63 7.56
CA LEU A 52 11.93 -8.97 7.48
C LEU A 52 12.35 -9.93 8.58
N HIS A 53 11.60 -10.00 9.68
CA HIS A 53 11.80 -10.94 10.78
C HIS A 53 11.38 -12.38 10.45
N GLU A 54 10.62 -12.59 9.35
CA GLU A 54 10.18 -13.92 8.95
C GLU A 54 11.34 -14.70 8.28
N GLU A 55 11.34 -16.02 8.42
CA GLU A 55 12.37 -16.90 7.85
C GLU A 55 12.49 -16.74 6.32
N ASN A 56 11.39 -16.52 5.64
CA ASN A 56 11.35 -16.24 4.21
C ASN A 56 10.40 -15.06 3.90
N PRO A 57 10.89 -13.81 3.96
CA PRO A 57 10.10 -12.62 3.68
C PRO A 57 9.45 -12.63 2.28
N VAL A 58 10.16 -13.15 1.29
CA VAL A 58 9.67 -13.23 -0.10
C VAL A 58 8.43 -14.12 -0.19
N GLU A 59 8.46 -15.26 0.45
CA GLU A 59 7.31 -16.17 0.48
C GLU A 59 6.13 -15.59 1.23
N SER A 60 6.38 -14.90 2.33
CA SER A 60 5.34 -14.21 3.11
C SER A 60 4.66 -13.11 2.30
N TRP A 61 5.41 -12.33 1.54
CA TRP A 61 4.87 -11.38 0.60
C TRP A 61 4.10 -12.04 -0.55
N ASN A 62 4.55 -13.18 -1.06
CA ASN A 62 3.82 -13.93 -2.07
C ASN A 62 2.46 -14.43 -1.54
N ARG A 63 2.41 -14.95 -0.31
CA ARG A 63 1.14 -15.31 0.35
C ARG A 63 0.21 -14.10 0.50
N GLN A 64 0.75 -12.95 0.91
CA GLN A 64 -0.01 -11.71 1.02
C GLN A 64 -0.56 -11.27 -0.33
N ASN A 65 0.23 -11.32 -1.39
CA ASN A 65 -0.18 -10.99 -2.76
C ASN A 65 -1.32 -11.90 -3.24
N ILE A 66 -1.26 -13.19 -2.96
CA ILE A 66 -2.34 -14.15 -3.30
C ILE A 66 -3.63 -13.78 -2.55
N LYS A 67 -3.53 -13.46 -1.26
CA LYS A 67 -4.67 -13.01 -0.45
C LYS A 67 -5.31 -11.75 -1.03
N LEU A 68 -4.51 -10.75 -1.36
CA LEU A 68 -5.00 -9.49 -1.94
C LEU A 68 -5.67 -9.70 -3.30
N LYS A 69 -5.10 -10.52 -4.17
CA LYS A 69 -5.69 -10.90 -5.46
C LYS A 69 -7.03 -11.61 -5.29
N THR A 70 -7.14 -12.50 -4.32
CA THR A 70 -8.39 -13.20 -4.01
C THR A 70 -9.48 -12.22 -3.56
N ILE A 71 -9.13 -11.24 -2.71
CA ILE A 71 -10.06 -10.20 -2.27
C ILE A 71 -10.49 -9.33 -3.44
N ALA A 72 -9.53 -8.84 -4.24
CA ALA A 72 -9.81 -8.04 -5.43
C ALA A 72 -10.73 -8.78 -6.43
N SER A 73 -10.48 -10.06 -6.65
CA SER A 73 -11.33 -10.90 -7.50
C SER A 73 -12.78 -10.99 -6.99
N ARG A 74 -12.97 -11.15 -5.67
CA ARG A 74 -14.31 -11.16 -5.07
C ARG A 74 -15.02 -9.80 -5.22
N LEU A 75 -14.33 -8.70 -4.97
CA LEU A 75 -14.88 -7.35 -5.13
C LEU A 75 -15.26 -7.07 -6.58
N ASN A 76 -14.45 -7.54 -7.53
CA ASN A 76 -14.76 -7.43 -8.96
C ASN A 76 -15.99 -8.26 -9.37
N ALA A 77 -16.22 -9.39 -8.72
CA ALA A 77 -17.40 -10.21 -8.99
C ALA A 77 -18.71 -9.54 -8.50
N TYR A 78 -18.65 -8.76 -7.42
CA TYR A 78 -19.81 -8.07 -6.88
C TYR A 78 -20.20 -6.81 -7.67
N GLN A 79 -19.25 -6.11 -8.30
CA GLN A 79 -19.49 -4.86 -9.06
C GLN A 79 -20.40 -3.86 -8.32
N PHE A 80 -20.01 -3.48 -7.11
CA PHE A 80 -20.79 -2.57 -6.27
C PHE A 80 -21.00 -1.20 -6.95
N ASP A 81 -22.19 -0.63 -6.79
CA ASP A 81 -22.48 0.72 -7.27
C ASP A 81 -21.89 1.81 -6.37
N ALA A 82 -21.77 1.53 -5.09
CA ALA A 82 -21.27 2.47 -4.09
C ALA A 82 -20.72 1.78 -2.85
N LEU A 83 -19.96 2.53 -2.09
CA LEU A 83 -19.48 2.17 -0.74
C LEU A 83 -20.07 3.14 0.27
N GLU A 84 -20.53 2.60 1.38
CA GLU A 84 -21.00 3.37 2.53
C GLU A 84 -20.08 3.09 3.72
N PHE A 85 -19.56 4.17 4.32
CA PHE A 85 -18.71 4.11 5.51
C PHE A 85 -19.44 4.80 6.64
N LYS A 86 -19.64 4.09 7.76
CA LYS A 86 -20.28 4.63 8.97
C LYS A 86 -19.40 4.41 10.19
N SER A 87 -19.26 5.46 10.96
CA SER A 87 -18.69 5.44 12.32
C SER A 87 -19.45 6.42 13.19
N ASP A 88 -19.12 6.50 14.49
CA ASP A 88 -19.77 7.42 15.44
C ASP A 88 -19.66 8.90 15.02
N TYR A 89 -18.66 9.24 14.20
CA TYR A 89 -18.36 10.63 13.80
C TYR A 89 -18.35 10.85 12.29
N THR A 90 -18.58 9.81 11.49
CA THR A 90 -18.44 9.91 10.03
C THR A 90 -19.50 9.09 9.33
N GLU A 91 -20.18 9.71 8.40
CA GLU A 91 -21.03 9.04 7.42
C GLU A 91 -20.56 9.48 6.03
N LEU A 92 -20.04 8.52 5.25
CA LEU A 92 -19.50 8.79 3.92
C LEU A 92 -20.11 7.82 2.91
N TYR A 93 -20.68 8.36 1.85
CA TYR A 93 -21.20 7.59 0.72
C TYR A 93 -20.40 7.93 -0.54
N VAL A 94 -19.77 6.92 -1.13
CA VAL A 94 -18.93 7.06 -2.32
C VAL A 94 -19.47 6.22 -3.46
N ARG A 95 -19.97 6.89 -4.51
CA ARG A 95 -20.37 6.18 -5.74
C ARG A 95 -19.14 5.73 -6.51
N LEU A 96 -19.18 4.49 -6.97
CA LEU A 96 -18.10 3.92 -7.79
C LEU A 96 -18.38 4.15 -9.27
N VAL A 97 -17.31 4.31 -10.05
CA VAL A 97 -17.40 4.45 -11.50
C VAL A 97 -17.86 3.11 -12.09
N ARG A 98 -18.74 3.15 -13.09
CA ARG A 98 -19.17 1.93 -13.79
C ARG A 98 -17.95 1.23 -14.42
N GLN A 99 -17.95 -0.10 -14.36
CA GLN A 99 -16.84 -0.93 -14.86
C GLN A 99 -15.51 -0.68 -14.12
N HIS A 100 -15.57 -0.23 -12.88
CA HIS A 100 -14.38 -0.12 -12.04
C HIS A 100 -13.76 -1.52 -11.84
N VAL A 101 -12.43 -1.53 -11.67
CA VAL A 101 -11.67 -2.75 -11.42
C VAL A 101 -10.90 -2.59 -10.11
N TRP A 102 -11.16 -3.48 -9.18
CA TRP A 102 -10.37 -3.62 -7.95
C TRP A 102 -9.08 -4.34 -8.26
N THR A 103 -7.96 -3.77 -7.86
CA THR A 103 -6.65 -4.39 -7.97
C THR A 103 -6.05 -4.59 -6.59
N GLY A 104 -5.26 -5.64 -6.43
CA GLY A 104 -4.58 -5.92 -5.17
C GLY A 104 -3.42 -6.89 -5.36
N GLY A 105 -2.35 -6.66 -4.61
CA GLY A 105 -1.10 -7.41 -4.77
C GLY A 105 -0.27 -6.95 -5.98
N ALA A 106 0.74 -7.75 -6.33
CA ALA A 106 1.62 -7.44 -7.46
C ALA A 106 0.90 -7.68 -8.80
N GLU A 107 0.53 -6.61 -9.49
CA GLU A 107 -0.10 -6.67 -10.80
C GLU A 107 0.70 -5.89 -11.85
N LYS A 108 0.66 -6.38 -13.09
CA LYS A 108 1.20 -5.64 -14.24
C LYS A 108 0.16 -4.63 -14.71
N GLN A 109 0.45 -3.36 -14.56
CA GLN A 109 -0.37 -2.31 -15.15
C GLN A 109 -0.12 -2.25 -16.66
N THR A 110 -1.17 -2.48 -17.45
CA THR A 110 -1.05 -2.48 -18.91
C THR A 110 -1.80 -1.31 -19.56
N THR A 111 -2.71 -0.62 -18.86
CA THR A 111 -3.52 0.47 -19.45
C THR A 111 -4.12 1.34 -18.33
N VAL A 112 -4.38 2.61 -18.62
CA VAL A 112 -5.03 3.56 -17.69
C VAL A 112 -6.52 3.21 -17.58
N VAL A 113 -6.84 2.35 -16.64
CA VAL A 113 -8.21 2.13 -16.14
C VAL A 113 -8.25 2.69 -14.72
N CYS A 114 -9.40 3.22 -14.27
CA CYS A 114 -9.54 3.62 -12.87
C CYS A 114 -9.40 2.40 -11.96
N PHE A 115 -8.26 2.31 -11.27
CA PHE A 115 -7.99 1.27 -10.29
C PHE A 115 -8.22 1.79 -8.88
N TYR A 116 -8.89 1.01 -8.06
CA TYR A 116 -8.90 1.20 -6.61
C TYR A 116 -7.94 0.18 -5.99
N GLN A 117 -6.83 0.67 -5.47
CA GLN A 117 -5.83 -0.20 -4.85
C GLN A 117 -6.23 -0.49 -3.41
N ILE A 118 -6.24 -1.77 -3.05
CA ILE A 118 -6.41 -2.21 -1.67
C ILE A 118 -5.01 -2.38 -1.09
N SER A 119 -4.68 -1.57 -0.09
CA SER A 119 -3.50 -1.73 0.76
C SER A 119 -3.98 -2.05 2.16
N LEU A 120 -3.48 -3.11 2.74
CA LEU A 120 -3.74 -3.53 4.13
C LEU A 120 -2.50 -3.32 4.94
#